data_eaa91466f48b85256b8d90146907470e
#
_entry.id   eaa91466f48b85256b8d90146907470e
#
_cell.length_a   1.000
_cell.length_b   1.000
_cell.length_c   1.000
_cell.angle_alpha   90.00
_cell.angle_beta   90.00
_cell.angle_gamma   90.00
#
_symmetry.space_group_name_H-M   'P 1'
#
loop_
_entity.id
_entity.type
_entity.pdbx_description
1 polymer ?
#
loop_
_entity_poly.entity_id
_entity_poly.type
_entity_poly.pdbx_seq_one_letter_code
_entity_poly.pdbx_strand_id
1 'polypeptide(L)'
;MKKILSIVLVLAMAFSICMVTGCGKDDSTGASSDLQYIQDKGTLVVGITEFAPMDYKESKDSNEWIGFDADMAKAFAESLGVDVEFKVINWDYKITELDNKGIDCVWNGMTINDETKGGMSVSNAYCKNAQVVVVPKKDADKYQTVDSIKDLQFAVEAGSAGQEQAEEYGLNFIGAEAQADTLMEVSAGTSQASIIDLLMAGAMIGEGTDYAGLTY
;
A
#
# COMPACT_ATOMS: atom_id res chain seq x y z
N MET A 1 41.97 -27.03 56.90
CA MET A 1 41.33 -27.12 55.58
C MET A 1 39.86 -26.56 55.55
N LYS A 2 39.01 -26.91 56.55
CA LYS A 2 37.59 -26.44 56.53
C LYS A 2 37.42 -24.90 56.69
N LYS A 3 38.32 -24.23 57.45
CA LYS A 3 38.25 -22.78 57.67
C LYS A 3 38.72 -21.97 56.46
N ILE A 4 39.64 -22.51 55.68
CA ILE A 4 40.14 -21.85 54.44
C ILE A 4 39.08 -21.95 53.34
N LEU A 5 38.37 -23.10 53.27
CA LEU A 5 37.30 -23.28 52.31
C LEU A 5 36.13 -22.32 52.53
N SER A 6 35.79 -22.04 53.82
CA SER A 6 34.74 -21.09 54.16
C SER A 6 35.10 -19.65 53.82
N ILE A 7 36.36 -19.24 53.94
CA ILE A 7 36.84 -17.89 53.58
C ILE A 7 36.83 -17.71 52.08
N VAL A 8 37.18 -18.69 51.28
CA VAL A 8 37.15 -18.65 49.82
C VAL A 8 35.71 -18.58 49.28
N LEU A 9 34.77 -19.30 49.96
CA LEU A 9 33.35 -19.22 49.58
C LEU A 9 32.70 -17.87 49.88
N VAL A 10 33.06 -17.22 50.98
CA VAL A 10 32.59 -15.87 51.35
C VAL A 10 33.18 -14.81 50.45
N LEU A 11 34.45 -14.93 50.04
CA LEU A 11 35.07 -14.03 49.08
C LEU A 11 34.46 -14.19 47.66
N ALA A 12 34.08 -15.40 47.23
CA ALA A 12 33.42 -15.66 45.97
C ALA A 12 32.00 -15.05 45.94
N MET A 13 31.24 -15.12 47.06
CA MET A 13 29.94 -14.45 47.15
C MET A 13 30.03 -12.93 47.25
N ALA A 14 31.05 -12.37 47.87
CA ALA A 14 31.27 -10.91 47.94
C ALA A 14 31.62 -10.34 46.56
N PHE A 15 32.36 -11.10 45.71
CA PHE A 15 32.69 -10.69 44.36
C PHE A 15 31.49 -10.76 43.38
N SER A 16 30.52 -11.68 43.64
CA SER A 16 29.28 -11.78 42.87
C SER A 16 28.28 -10.66 43.16
N ILE A 17 28.33 -10.04 44.34
CA ILE A 17 27.41 -8.95 44.73
C ILE A 17 27.88 -7.58 44.16
N CYS A 18 29.16 -7.41 43.86
CA CYS A 18 29.67 -6.16 43.29
C CYS A 18 29.42 -5.99 41.77
N MET A 19 28.91 -7.01 41.07
CA MET A 19 28.56 -6.90 39.65
C MET A 19 27.10 -6.54 39.36
N VAL A 20 26.27 -6.33 40.38
CA VAL A 20 24.84 -6.02 40.24
C VAL A 20 24.51 -4.52 40.45
N THR A 21 25.50 -3.69 40.79
CA THR A 21 25.33 -2.23 40.87
C THR A 21 26.04 -1.53 39.73
N GLY A 22 25.73 -1.94 38.49
CA GLY A 22 26.17 -1.29 37.28
C GLY A 22 24.96 -0.67 36.58
N CYS A 23 24.82 0.62 36.71
CA CYS A 23 24.07 1.55 35.86
C CYS A 23 22.63 1.13 35.51
N GLY A 24 21.68 1.91 36.04
CA GLY A 24 20.43 2.16 35.33
C GLY A 24 20.73 2.61 33.91
N LYS A 25 20.75 1.68 32.98
CA LYS A 25 20.39 1.95 31.62
C LYS A 25 18.88 1.80 31.59
N ASP A 26 18.23 2.86 31.18
CA ASP A 26 16.89 2.74 30.64
C ASP A 26 16.87 1.51 29.73
N ASP A 27 16.15 0.48 30.15
CA ASP A 27 15.71 -0.59 29.24
C ASP A 27 14.68 0.02 28.26
N SER A 28 15.16 0.89 27.38
CA SER A 28 14.70 0.91 26.03
C SER A 28 15.20 -0.41 25.45
N THR A 29 14.42 -1.47 25.59
CA THR A 29 14.52 -2.65 24.71
C THR A 29 14.58 -2.08 23.31
N GLY A 30 15.77 -2.07 22.73
CA GLY A 30 16.01 -1.51 21.40
C GLY A 30 15.27 -2.35 20.34
N ALA A 31 13.99 -2.08 20.17
CA ALA A 31 13.36 -2.29 18.90
C ALA A 31 14.15 -1.38 17.94
N SER A 32 14.92 -1.96 17.02
CA SER A 32 15.53 -1.20 15.95
C SER A 32 14.39 -0.43 15.28
N SER A 33 14.58 0.87 15.05
CA SER A 33 13.58 1.65 14.32
C SER A 33 13.41 1.03 12.94
N ASP A 34 12.23 1.20 12.32
CA ASP A 34 12.00 0.73 10.96
C ASP A 34 13.07 1.26 9.99
N LEU A 35 13.53 2.49 10.21
CA LEU A 35 14.63 3.07 9.45
C LEU A 35 15.92 2.21 9.57
N GLN A 36 16.32 1.84 10.80
CA GLN A 36 17.51 1.04 11.02
C GLN A 36 17.34 -0.35 10.39
N TYR A 37 16.17 -0.94 10.51
CA TYR A 37 15.85 -2.23 9.88
C TYR A 37 16.01 -2.18 8.36
N ILE A 38 15.48 -1.14 7.70
CA ILE A 38 15.58 -0.96 6.25
C ILE A 38 17.02 -0.72 5.82
N GLN A 39 17.78 0.10 6.57
CA GLN A 39 19.19 0.38 6.30
C GLN A 39 20.06 -0.86 6.47
N ASP A 40 19.84 -1.66 7.50
CA ASP A 40 20.57 -2.91 7.74
C ASP A 40 20.25 -3.96 6.66
N LYS A 41 19.01 -3.99 6.17
CA LYS A 41 18.57 -4.85 5.06
C LYS A 41 19.11 -4.38 3.71
N GLY A 42 19.35 -3.08 3.53
CA GLY A 42 19.88 -2.48 2.30
C GLY A 42 18.85 -2.30 1.19
N THR A 43 17.57 -2.54 1.45
CA THR A 43 16.50 -2.48 0.44
C THR A 43 15.19 -1.99 1.07
N LEU A 44 14.50 -1.06 0.40
CA LEU A 44 13.12 -0.66 0.69
C LEU A 44 12.18 -1.45 -0.23
N VAL A 45 11.35 -2.33 0.31
CA VAL A 45 10.35 -3.09 -0.45
C VAL A 45 9.02 -2.35 -0.43
N VAL A 46 8.60 -1.89 -1.60
CA VAL A 46 7.39 -1.07 -1.80
C VAL A 46 6.27 -1.92 -2.38
N GLY A 47 5.15 -2.01 -1.65
CA GLY A 47 3.94 -2.71 -2.11
C GLY A 47 3.13 -1.82 -3.04
N ILE A 48 2.82 -2.33 -4.24
CA ILE A 48 2.12 -1.61 -5.31
C ILE A 48 1.10 -2.51 -6.01
N THR A 49 0.18 -1.89 -6.75
CA THR A 49 -0.55 -2.49 -7.89
C THR A 49 -0.26 -1.69 -9.16
N GLU A 50 -0.63 -2.20 -10.34
CA GLU A 50 -0.50 -1.44 -11.58
C GLU A 50 -1.52 -0.29 -11.61
N PHE A 51 -1.02 0.93 -11.46
CA PHE A 51 -1.82 2.14 -11.32
C PHE A 51 -1.19 3.32 -12.08
N ALA A 52 -1.44 3.45 -13.38
CA ALA A 52 -1.05 4.65 -14.11
C ALA A 52 -1.87 5.89 -13.65
N PRO A 53 -1.26 7.05 -13.43
CA PRO A 53 0.14 7.40 -13.72
C PRO A 53 1.08 7.29 -12.50
N MET A 54 0.67 6.60 -11.43
CA MET A 54 1.40 6.52 -10.16
C MET A 54 2.50 5.47 -10.20
N ASP A 55 2.15 4.20 -10.45
CA ASP A 55 3.05 3.06 -10.59
C ASP A 55 2.62 2.22 -11.78
N TYR A 56 3.40 2.20 -12.85
CA TYR A 56 3.06 1.44 -14.04
C TYR A 56 4.32 1.08 -14.85
N LYS A 57 4.14 0.32 -15.90
CA LYS A 57 5.20 -0.05 -16.85
C LYS A 57 4.86 0.47 -18.23
N GLU A 58 5.86 0.94 -19.02
CA GLU A 58 5.63 1.37 -20.39
C GLU A 58 5.09 0.26 -21.29
N SER A 59 5.46 -0.98 -20.98
CA SER A 59 4.97 -2.16 -21.68
C SER A 59 4.99 -3.37 -20.75
N LYS A 60 4.24 -4.41 -21.12
CA LYS A 60 4.21 -5.67 -20.37
C LYS A 60 5.58 -6.37 -20.28
N ASP A 61 6.46 -6.11 -21.23
CA ASP A 61 7.81 -6.68 -21.27
C ASP A 61 8.84 -5.85 -20.48
N SER A 62 8.46 -4.66 -20.01
CA SER A 62 9.33 -3.84 -19.16
C SER A 62 9.43 -4.40 -17.76
N ASN A 63 10.64 -4.42 -17.21
CA ASN A 63 10.87 -4.72 -15.79
C ASN A 63 10.96 -3.45 -14.94
N GLU A 64 10.93 -2.28 -15.57
CA GLU A 64 11.05 -0.99 -14.88
C GLU A 64 9.67 -0.46 -14.52
N TRP A 65 9.50 -0.15 -13.23
CA TRP A 65 8.38 0.62 -12.73
C TRP A 65 8.66 2.11 -12.87
N ILE A 66 7.71 2.83 -13.44
CA ILE A 66 7.75 4.28 -13.67
C ILE A 66 6.45 4.92 -13.16
N GLY A 67 6.44 6.23 -13.09
CA GLY A 67 5.30 7.01 -12.66
C GLY A 67 5.62 7.85 -11.43
N PHE A 68 4.65 8.63 -11.01
CA PHE A 68 4.87 9.62 -9.96
C PHE A 68 5.30 8.97 -8.63
N ASP A 69 4.59 7.95 -8.18
CA ASP A 69 4.90 7.26 -6.92
C ASP A 69 6.16 6.41 -7.05
N ALA A 70 6.35 5.71 -8.17
CA ALA A 70 7.56 4.94 -8.43
C ALA A 70 8.81 5.83 -8.38
N ASP A 71 8.78 7.01 -8.98
CA ASP A 71 9.91 7.95 -8.97
C ASP A 71 10.15 8.53 -7.58
N MET A 72 9.09 8.84 -6.83
CA MET A 72 9.19 9.29 -5.44
C MET A 72 9.76 8.20 -4.52
N ALA A 73 9.32 6.95 -4.69
CA ALA A 73 9.84 5.82 -3.91
C ALA A 73 11.33 5.56 -4.19
N LYS A 74 11.76 5.64 -5.47
CA LYS A 74 13.17 5.57 -5.87
C LYS A 74 14.00 6.67 -5.19
N ALA A 75 13.53 7.93 -5.27
CA ALA A 75 14.23 9.06 -4.66
C ALA A 75 14.28 8.95 -3.13
N PHE A 76 13.22 8.42 -2.51
CA PHE A 76 13.19 8.19 -1.07
C PHE A 76 14.18 7.09 -0.65
N ALA A 77 14.20 5.95 -1.32
CA ALA A 77 15.17 4.88 -1.06
C ALA A 77 16.62 5.39 -1.23
N GLU A 78 16.91 6.15 -2.28
CA GLU A 78 18.20 6.80 -2.48
C GLU A 78 18.58 7.70 -1.30
N SER A 79 17.62 8.48 -0.77
CA SER A 79 17.85 9.35 0.39
C SER A 79 18.18 8.60 1.68
N LEU A 80 17.74 7.34 1.80
CA LEU A 80 18.05 6.44 2.90
C LEU A 80 19.36 5.67 2.69
N GLY A 81 19.94 5.73 1.49
CA GLY A 81 21.13 4.99 1.09
C GLY A 81 20.88 3.51 0.86
N VAL A 82 19.69 3.13 0.41
CA VAL A 82 19.27 1.75 0.13
C VAL A 82 18.72 1.60 -1.29
N ASP A 83 18.66 0.36 -1.79
CA ASP A 83 17.97 0.04 -3.03
C ASP A 83 16.45 0.05 -2.84
N VAL A 84 15.69 0.18 -3.94
CA VAL A 84 14.23 0.03 -3.95
C VAL A 84 13.84 -1.25 -4.69
N GLU A 85 12.88 -1.97 -4.13
CA GLU A 85 12.23 -3.11 -4.76
C GLU A 85 10.73 -2.88 -4.81
N PHE A 86 10.11 -2.98 -5.99
CA PHE A 86 8.67 -2.90 -6.15
C PHE A 86 8.07 -4.30 -6.16
N LYS A 87 7.17 -4.56 -5.23
CA LYS A 87 6.43 -5.82 -5.10
C LYS A 87 4.98 -5.60 -5.44
N VAL A 88 4.49 -6.25 -6.51
CA VAL A 88 3.06 -6.30 -6.78
C VAL A 88 2.38 -7.13 -5.70
N ILE A 89 1.37 -6.56 -5.05
CA ILE A 89 0.60 -7.20 -3.99
C ILE A 89 -0.87 -7.32 -4.40
N ASN A 90 -1.60 -8.19 -3.74
CA ASN A 90 -3.05 -8.10 -3.77
C ASN A 90 -3.48 -6.98 -2.82
N TRP A 91 -4.18 -5.97 -3.36
CA TRP A 91 -4.50 -4.75 -2.64
C TRP A 91 -5.36 -4.96 -1.39
N ASP A 92 -6.23 -5.96 -1.40
CA ASP A 92 -7.05 -6.35 -0.25
C ASP A 92 -6.21 -6.81 0.97
N TYR A 93 -5.00 -7.31 0.70
CA TYR A 93 -4.07 -7.77 1.74
C TYR A 93 -2.94 -6.78 2.08
N LYS A 94 -3.02 -5.52 1.65
CA LYS A 94 -1.96 -4.50 1.85
C LYS A 94 -1.51 -4.35 3.31
N ILE A 95 -2.44 -4.35 4.26
CA ILE A 95 -2.14 -4.28 5.69
C ILE A 95 -1.47 -5.58 6.16
N THR A 96 -1.98 -6.72 5.74
CA THR A 96 -1.43 -8.04 6.10
C THR A 96 0.01 -8.21 5.55
N GLU A 97 0.27 -7.76 4.33
CA GLU A 97 1.62 -7.79 3.74
C GLU A 97 2.60 -6.92 4.54
N LEU A 98 2.14 -5.75 5.01
CA LEU A 98 2.93 -4.85 5.84
C LEU A 98 3.21 -5.47 7.24
N ASP A 99 2.20 -6.00 7.91
CA ASP A 99 2.31 -6.63 9.22
C ASP A 99 3.25 -7.85 9.22
N ASN A 100 3.20 -8.64 8.14
CA ASN A 100 4.06 -9.81 7.95
C ASN A 100 5.45 -9.45 7.42
N LYS A 101 5.76 -8.16 7.23
CA LYS A 101 7.02 -7.69 6.64
C LYS A 101 7.29 -8.26 5.24
N GLY A 102 6.23 -8.56 4.51
CA GLY A 102 6.30 -8.91 3.10
C GLY A 102 6.62 -7.71 2.22
N ILE A 103 6.32 -6.52 2.73
CA ILE A 103 6.67 -5.20 2.22
C ILE A 103 7.07 -4.31 3.41
N ASP A 104 7.79 -3.22 3.14
CA ASP A 104 8.17 -2.22 4.16
C ASP A 104 7.21 -1.03 4.18
N CYS A 105 6.64 -0.71 3.04
CA CYS A 105 5.60 0.33 2.92
C CYS A 105 4.66 0.02 1.75
N VAL A 106 3.47 0.62 1.81
CA VAL A 106 2.54 0.73 0.69
C VAL A 106 2.69 2.12 0.09
N TRP A 107 2.99 2.21 -1.22
CA TRP A 107 3.14 3.50 -1.90
C TRP A 107 2.58 3.40 -3.31
N ASN A 108 1.29 3.70 -3.47
CA ASN A 108 0.55 3.43 -4.70
C ASN A 108 -0.70 4.32 -4.82
N GLY A 109 -0.55 5.63 -4.59
CA GLY A 109 -1.69 6.55 -4.61
C GLY A 109 -2.78 6.23 -3.60
N MET A 110 -2.42 5.54 -2.50
CA MET A 110 -3.37 5.01 -1.52
C MET A 110 -4.24 6.09 -0.89
N THR A 111 -5.54 5.87 -0.91
CA THR A 111 -6.51 6.75 -0.24
C THR A 111 -6.36 6.65 1.28
N ILE A 112 -6.24 7.82 1.94
CA ILE A 112 -6.21 7.93 3.39
C ILE A 112 -7.64 7.92 3.92
N ASN A 113 -8.11 6.79 4.42
CA ASN A 113 -9.42 6.58 5.03
C ASN A 113 -9.29 6.00 6.45
N ASP A 114 -10.39 5.60 7.08
CA ASP A 114 -10.38 5.08 8.45
C ASP A 114 -9.74 3.68 8.52
N GLU A 115 -9.87 2.85 7.49
CA GLU A 115 -9.22 1.54 7.39
C GLU A 115 -7.70 1.69 7.40
N THR A 116 -7.16 2.51 6.50
CA THR A 116 -5.72 2.69 6.35
C THR A 116 -5.09 3.35 7.59
N LYS A 117 -5.77 4.33 8.20
CA LYS A 117 -5.32 4.94 9.47
C LYS A 117 -5.40 3.98 10.65
N GLY A 118 -6.34 3.04 10.64
CA GLY A 118 -6.49 2.03 11.68
C GLY A 118 -5.48 0.90 11.58
N GLY A 119 -5.03 0.57 10.37
CA GLY A 119 -4.18 -0.57 10.09
C GLY A 119 -2.69 -0.24 9.91
N MET A 120 -2.33 1.01 9.64
CA MET A 120 -0.94 1.40 9.41
C MET A 120 -0.66 2.86 9.79
N SER A 121 0.61 3.23 9.90
CA SER A 121 1.03 4.63 9.99
C SER A 121 1.00 5.25 8.59
N VAL A 122 0.24 6.32 8.42
CA VAL A 122 0.12 7.01 7.13
C VAL A 122 0.91 8.32 7.11
N SER A 123 1.47 8.66 5.95
CA SER A 123 2.15 9.94 5.72
C SER A 123 1.14 11.10 5.63
N ASN A 124 1.66 12.33 5.49
CA ASN A 124 0.84 13.44 5.02
C ASN A 124 0.36 13.18 3.59
N ALA A 125 -0.86 13.63 3.27
CA ALA A 125 -1.36 13.58 1.90
C ALA A 125 -0.46 14.43 0.98
N TYR A 126 -0.05 13.87 -0.14
CA TYR A 126 0.83 14.52 -1.13
C TYR A 126 0.12 14.84 -2.44
N CYS A 127 -1.05 14.26 -2.70
CA CYS A 127 -1.91 14.60 -3.83
C CYS A 127 -3.39 14.57 -3.44
N LYS A 128 -4.24 15.11 -4.31
CA LYS A 128 -5.69 15.03 -4.20
C LYS A 128 -6.20 14.03 -5.22
N ASN A 129 -7.15 13.22 -4.81
CA ASN A 129 -7.79 12.23 -5.62
C ASN A 129 -9.30 12.19 -5.33
N ALA A 130 -10.06 11.46 -6.12
CA ALA A 130 -11.48 11.18 -5.90
C ALA A 130 -11.82 9.83 -6.52
N GLN A 131 -12.88 9.18 -6.04
CA GLN A 131 -13.45 8.02 -6.70
C GLN A 131 -14.44 8.49 -7.77
N VAL A 132 -14.33 7.94 -8.97
CA VAL A 132 -15.20 8.27 -10.11
C VAL A 132 -15.85 7.02 -10.69
N VAL A 133 -17.08 7.19 -11.17
CA VAL A 133 -17.81 6.12 -11.87
C VAL A 133 -17.44 6.17 -13.35
N VAL A 134 -16.96 5.05 -13.86
CA VAL A 134 -16.65 4.86 -15.28
C VAL A 134 -17.75 4.06 -15.95
N VAL A 135 -18.21 4.54 -17.10
CA VAL A 135 -19.25 3.87 -17.92
C VAL A 135 -18.88 3.97 -19.41
N PRO A 136 -19.49 3.15 -20.29
CA PRO A 136 -19.38 3.35 -21.73
C PRO A 136 -19.87 4.76 -22.13
N LYS A 137 -19.09 5.48 -22.92
CA LYS A 137 -19.36 6.86 -23.36
C LYS A 137 -20.75 7.00 -24.01
N LYS A 138 -21.19 5.98 -24.75
CA LYS A 138 -22.51 5.94 -25.41
C LYS A 138 -23.68 5.95 -24.45
N ASP A 139 -23.46 5.57 -23.18
CA ASP A 139 -24.47 5.41 -22.16
C ASP A 139 -24.39 6.52 -21.07
N ALA A 140 -23.41 7.42 -21.15
CA ALA A 140 -23.14 8.44 -20.16
C ALA A 140 -24.37 9.28 -19.78
N ASP A 141 -25.18 9.66 -20.77
CA ASP A 141 -26.40 10.48 -20.52
C ASP A 141 -27.46 9.78 -19.67
N LYS A 142 -27.37 8.45 -19.55
CA LYS A 142 -28.31 7.66 -18.74
C LYS A 142 -27.92 7.64 -17.25
N TYR A 143 -26.64 7.87 -16.95
CA TYR A 143 -26.03 7.62 -15.64
C TYR A 143 -25.50 8.89 -15.00
N GLN A 144 -26.42 9.86 -14.74
CA GLN A 144 -26.07 11.19 -14.22
C GLN A 144 -26.30 11.33 -12.72
N THR A 145 -26.86 10.34 -12.05
CA THR A 145 -27.17 10.36 -10.62
C THR A 145 -26.89 9.01 -9.98
N VAL A 146 -26.67 8.98 -8.66
CA VAL A 146 -26.49 7.72 -7.92
C VAL A 146 -27.70 6.79 -8.13
N ASP A 147 -28.93 7.30 -8.16
CA ASP A 147 -30.12 6.49 -8.39
C ASP A 147 -30.12 5.80 -9.77
N SER A 148 -29.55 6.44 -10.79
CA SER A 148 -29.49 5.87 -12.14
C SER A 148 -28.47 4.76 -12.32
N ILE A 149 -27.56 4.59 -11.36
CA ILE A 149 -26.50 3.55 -11.43
C ILE A 149 -26.72 2.39 -10.46
N LYS A 150 -27.76 2.42 -9.61
CA LYS A 150 -27.98 1.44 -8.54
C LYS A 150 -28.14 0.00 -9.03
N ASP A 151 -28.71 -0.18 -10.21
CA ASP A 151 -28.98 -1.50 -10.78
C ASP A 151 -27.83 -2.03 -11.66
N LEU A 152 -26.74 -1.24 -11.80
CA LEU A 152 -25.59 -1.64 -12.59
C LEU A 152 -24.73 -2.67 -11.86
N GLN A 153 -24.09 -3.56 -12.64
CA GLN A 153 -23.01 -4.41 -12.15
C GLN A 153 -21.68 -3.66 -12.30
N PHE A 154 -21.03 -3.39 -11.18
CA PHE A 154 -19.74 -2.75 -11.14
C PHE A 154 -18.60 -3.75 -11.09
N ALA A 155 -17.44 -3.36 -11.61
CA ALA A 155 -16.15 -3.91 -11.28
C ALA A 155 -15.38 -2.90 -10.42
N VAL A 156 -14.75 -3.36 -9.33
CA VAL A 156 -13.93 -2.55 -8.43
C VAL A 156 -12.68 -3.33 -8.03
N GLU A 157 -11.57 -2.68 -7.78
CA GLU A 157 -10.43 -3.38 -7.20
C GLU A 157 -10.75 -3.79 -5.76
N ALA A 158 -10.51 -5.06 -5.42
CA ALA A 158 -10.78 -5.58 -4.09
C ALA A 158 -9.96 -4.84 -3.01
N GLY A 159 -10.61 -4.44 -1.90
CA GLY A 159 -9.98 -3.69 -0.82
C GLY A 159 -9.62 -2.25 -1.15
N SER A 160 -10.13 -1.69 -2.26
CA SER A 160 -9.90 -0.30 -2.66
C SER A 160 -10.93 0.67 -2.07
N ALA A 161 -10.61 1.97 -2.14
CA ALA A 161 -11.58 3.02 -1.85
C ALA A 161 -12.79 2.99 -2.81
N GLY A 162 -12.62 2.47 -4.02
CA GLY A 162 -13.72 2.24 -4.97
C GLY A 162 -14.69 1.17 -4.48
N GLN A 163 -14.18 0.09 -3.88
CA GLN A 163 -15.03 -0.92 -3.24
C GLN A 163 -15.78 -0.32 -2.04
N GLU A 164 -15.09 0.43 -1.18
CA GLU A 164 -15.71 1.11 -0.03
C GLU A 164 -16.90 1.98 -0.46
N GLN A 165 -16.73 2.73 -1.56
CA GLN A 165 -17.82 3.54 -2.12
C GLN A 165 -18.95 2.66 -2.68
N ALA A 166 -18.65 1.55 -3.35
CA ALA A 166 -19.69 0.65 -3.84
C ALA A 166 -20.53 0.07 -2.70
N GLU A 167 -19.87 -0.29 -1.58
CA GLU A 167 -20.53 -0.78 -0.36
C GLU A 167 -21.38 0.32 0.30
N GLU A 168 -20.85 1.53 0.45
CA GLU A 168 -21.53 2.67 1.07
C GLU A 168 -22.84 3.02 0.33
N TYR A 169 -22.81 2.99 -0.99
CA TYR A 169 -23.99 3.27 -1.83
C TYR A 169 -24.87 2.05 -2.11
N GLY A 170 -24.51 0.85 -1.61
CA GLY A 170 -25.26 -0.38 -1.79
C GLY A 170 -25.32 -0.82 -3.25
N LEU A 171 -24.24 -0.61 -4.02
CA LEU A 171 -24.14 -0.98 -5.43
C LEU A 171 -23.76 -2.46 -5.56
N ASN A 172 -24.19 -3.11 -6.68
CA ASN A 172 -23.77 -4.47 -7.00
C ASN A 172 -22.36 -4.44 -7.61
N PHE A 173 -21.41 -5.16 -7.04
CA PHE A 173 -20.05 -5.18 -7.57
C PHE A 173 -19.41 -6.57 -7.56
N ILE A 174 -18.35 -6.71 -8.34
CA ILE A 174 -17.39 -7.80 -8.31
C ILE A 174 -16.00 -7.21 -8.06
N GLY A 175 -15.17 -7.92 -7.27
CA GLY A 175 -13.79 -7.54 -7.00
C GLY A 175 -12.87 -7.97 -8.14
N ALA A 176 -12.02 -7.05 -8.61
CA ALA A 176 -10.91 -7.31 -9.52
C ALA A 176 -9.57 -7.28 -8.77
N GLU A 177 -8.50 -7.79 -9.39
CA GLU A 177 -7.16 -7.79 -8.78
C GLU A 177 -6.50 -6.40 -8.82
N ALA A 178 -6.78 -5.60 -9.87
CA ALA A 178 -6.28 -4.25 -10.02
C ALA A 178 -7.34 -3.33 -10.65
N GLN A 179 -7.23 -2.01 -10.42
CA GLN A 179 -8.15 -1.04 -11.02
C GLN A 179 -8.10 -1.05 -12.53
N ALA A 180 -6.92 -1.24 -13.13
CA ALA A 180 -6.76 -1.31 -14.58
C ALA A 180 -7.59 -2.45 -15.21
N ASP A 181 -7.76 -3.57 -14.51
CA ASP A 181 -8.57 -4.70 -14.98
C ASP A 181 -10.05 -4.33 -15.08
N THR A 182 -10.54 -3.47 -14.18
CA THR A 182 -11.93 -3.01 -14.21
C THR A 182 -12.27 -2.24 -15.48
N LEU A 183 -11.31 -1.47 -16.02
CA LEU A 183 -11.49 -0.77 -17.29
C LEU A 183 -11.63 -1.74 -18.47
N MET A 184 -10.86 -2.84 -18.47
CA MET A 184 -11.01 -3.89 -19.48
C MET A 184 -12.39 -4.54 -19.41
N GLU A 185 -12.90 -4.82 -18.22
CA GLU A 185 -14.22 -5.40 -18.04
C GLU A 185 -15.34 -4.49 -18.56
N VAL A 186 -15.30 -3.19 -18.23
CA VAL A 186 -16.30 -2.24 -18.74
C VAL A 186 -16.17 -2.09 -20.26
N SER A 187 -14.96 -2.02 -20.80
CA SER A 187 -14.72 -1.94 -22.25
C SER A 187 -15.21 -3.18 -22.99
N ALA A 188 -15.03 -4.38 -22.40
CA ALA A 188 -15.51 -5.65 -22.95
C ALA A 188 -17.02 -5.86 -22.73
N GLY A 189 -17.66 -5.11 -21.83
CA GLY A 189 -19.07 -5.26 -21.47
C GLY A 189 -19.38 -6.41 -20.53
N THR A 190 -18.38 -6.97 -19.85
CA THR A 190 -18.56 -7.97 -18.78
C THR A 190 -19.05 -7.33 -17.49
N SER A 191 -18.61 -6.10 -17.22
CA SER A 191 -19.18 -5.21 -16.21
C SER A 191 -19.80 -3.98 -16.87
N GLN A 192 -20.84 -3.40 -16.26
CA GLN A 192 -21.56 -2.25 -16.83
C GLN A 192 -20.92 -0.92 -16.46
N ALA A 193 -20.23 -0.89 -15.31
CA ALA A 193 -19.54 0.28 -14.77
C ALA A 193 -18.34 -0.16 -13.91
N SER A 194 -17.48 0.79 -13.59
CA SER A 194 -16.48 0.62 -12.53
C SER A 194 -16.38 1.85 -11.65
N ILE A 195 -15.77 1.72 -10.46
CA ILE A 195 -15.38 2.83 -9.61
C ILE A 195 -13.87 2.76 -9.47
N ILE A 196 -13.20 3.81 -9.90
CA ILE A 196 -11.73 3.92 -9.88
C ILE A 196 -11.28 5.31 -9.42
N ASP A 197 -10.01 5.43 -9.19
CA ASP A 197 -9.36 6.70 -8.89
C ASP A 197 -9.39 7.67 -10.07
N LEU A 198 -9.73 8.93 -9.79
CA LEU A 198 -9.75 10.00 -10.79
C LEU A 198 -8.42 10.15 -11.52
N LEU A 199 -7.30 9.94 -10.82
CA LEU A 199 -5.97 10.03 -11.41
C LEU A 199 -5.78 8.96 -12.50
N MET A 200 -6.21 7.72 -12.24
CA MET A 200 -6.18 6.66 -13.23
C MET A 200 -7.15 6.94 -14.38
N ALA A 201 -8.38 7.35 -14.08
CA ALA A 201 -9.36 7.70 -15.11
C ALA A 201 -8.82 8.78 -16.05
N GLY A 202 -8.21 9.82 -15.48
CA GLY A 202 -7.62 10.91 -16.26
C GLY A 202 -6.41 10.49 -17.13
N ALA A 203 -5.66 9.48 -16.70
CA ALA A 203 -4.51 8.97 -17.47
C ALA A 203 -4.91 7.95 -18.55
N MET A 204 -5.92 7.11 -18.29
CA MET A 204 -6.22 5.94 -19.12
C MET A 204 -7.45 6.11 -20.00
N ILE A 205 -8.36 7.06 -19.70
CA ILE A 205 -9.62 7.25 -20.41
C ILE A 205 -9.54 8.55 -21.23
N GLY A 206 -9.72 8.45 -22.54
CA GLY A 206 -9.73 9.62 -23.41
C GLY A 206 -9.35 9.30 -24.85
N GLU A 207 -9.38 10.30 -25.71
CA GLU A 207 -8.99 10.17 -27.11
C GLU A 207 -7.51 9.79 -27.22
N GLY A 208 -7.20 8.79 -28.00
CA GLY A 208 -5.84 8.27 -28.19
C GLY A 208 -5.39 7.24 -27.15
N THR A 209 -6.26 6.86 -26.19
CA THR A 209 -6.02 5.77 -25.25
C THR A 209 -6.77 4.50 -25.65
N ASP A 210 -6.43 3.37 -25.04
CA ASP A 210 -7.11 2.09 -25.24
C ASP A 210 -8.58 2.13 -24.79
N TYR A 211 -8.94 3.10 -23.93
CA TYR A 211 -10.28 3.26 -23.36
C TYR A 211 -11.01 4.51 -23.85
N ALA A 212 -10.76 4.95 -25.09
CA ALA A 212 -11.45 6.10 -25.71
C ALA A 212 -12.99 5.93 -25.80
N GLY A 213 -13.49 4.70 -25.71
CA GLY A 213 -14.91 4.36 -25.67
C GLY A 213 -15.58 4.51 -24.29
N LEU A 214 -14.81 4.78 -23.25
CA LEU A 214 -15.28 5.00 -21.87
C LEU A 214 -15.31 6.49 -21.53
N THR A 215 -15.98 6.81 -20.41
CA THR A 215 -16.03 8.16 -19.81
C THR A 215 -16.26 8.03 -18.30
N TYR A 216 -16.00 9.10 -17.56
CA TYR A 216 -16.22 9.21 -16.13
C TYR A 216 -16.76 10.57 -15.75
#